data_8a4b552a38942fce609040d8aef654da
#
_entry.id   8a4b552a38942fce609040d8aef654da
#
_cell.length_a   1.000
_cell.length_b   1.000
_cell.length_c   1.000
_cell.angle_alpha   90.00
_cell.angle_beta   90.00
_cell.angle_gamma   90.00
#
_symmetry.space_group_name_H-M   'P 1'
#
loop_
_entity.id
_entity.type
_entity.pdbx_description
1 polymer ?
#
loop_
_entity_poly.entity_id
_entity_poly.type
_entity_poly.pdbx_seq_one_letter_code
_entity_poly.pdbx_strand_id
1 'polypeptide(L)'
;MKDSEQIKLRKKFIKLGVKMLGPETIFFSKDTKIGKNVTIEPYVVIGSKVKIGNNVIIKSFSHLESCKIENKVEIGPYARIRPNTILKEGSKVGNFVEIKKSTLGNKSKVNHLSYLGDAQIGKSVNIGAGTITCNYDGVNKNKTNIKDKVFIGSNSSLVAPITINKDSIVGAGSVITKNVRKKSLALTRSPQLEVKNYKRKKK
;
A
#
# COMPACT_ATOMS: atom_id res chain seq x y z
N MET A 1 -11.31 14.30 -20.10
CA MET A 1 -10.37 15.43 -20.28
C MET A 1 -9.90 15.42 -21.72
N LYS A 2 -9.89 16.57 -22.41
CA LYS A 2 -9.49 16.64 -23.84
C LYS A 2 -8.00 16.32 -23.99
N ASP A 3 -7.59 15.67 -25.10
CA ASP A 3 -6.17 15.32 -25.35
C ASP A 3 -5.23 16.53 -25.32
N SER A 4 -5.70 17.68 -25.82
CA SER A 4 -4.93 18.93 -25.78
C SER A 4 -4.58 19.39 -24.36
N GLU A 5 -5.42 19.09 -23.37
CA GLU A 5 -5.18 19.37 -21.95
C GLU A 5 -4.09 18.45 -21.36
N GLN A 6 -4.14 17.16 -21.69
CA GLN A 6 -3.13 16.21 -21.25
C GLN A 6 -1.74 16.58 -21.81
N ILE A 7 -1.68 16.96 -23.06
CA ILE A 7 -0.44 17.44 -23.68
C ILE A 7 0.14 18.65 -22.93
N LYS A 8 -0.71 19.62 -22.55
CA LYS A 8 -0.29 20.81 -21.77
C LYS A 8 0.23 20.41 -20.38
N LEU A 9 -0.45 19.51 -19.67
CA LEU A 9 -0.04 19.05 -18.33
C LEU A 9 1.29 18.29 -18.37
N ARG A 10 1.45 17.37 -19.31
CA ARG A 10 2.70 16.62 -19.51
C ARG A 10 3.87 17.57 -19.79
N LYS A 11 3.72 18.50 -20.74
CA LYS A 11 4.73 19.53 -21.05
C LYS A 11 5.09 20.37 -19.82
N LYS A 12 4.10 20.77 -19.02
CA LYS A 12 4.32 21.52 -17.78
C LYS A 12 5.17 20.72 -16.79
N PHE A 13 4.85 19.45 -16.53
CA PHE A 13 5.57 18.65 -15.56
C PHE A 13 6.97 18.25 -16.05
N ILE A 14 7.16 17.98 -17.33
CA ILE A 14 8.50 17.77 -17.92
C ILE A 14 9.38 19.01 -17.72
N LYS A 15 8.85 20.21 -17.96
CA LYS A 15 9.58 21.48 -17.70
C LYS A 15 9.95 21.66 -16.22
N LEU A 16 9.21 21.07 -15.30
CA LEU A 16 9.50 21.07 -13.87
C LEU A 16 10.46 19.94 -13.43
N GLY A 17 11.01 19.18 -14.39
CA GLY A 17 12.01 18.15 -14.14
C GLY A 17 11.42 16.77 -13.79
N VAL A 18 10.13 16.52 -14.06
CA VAL A 18 9.54 15.19 -13.94
C VAL A 18 9.98 14.31 -15.11
N LYS A 19 10.57 13.17 -14.82
CA LYS A 19 10.92 12.15 -15.82
C LYS A 19 9.71 11.29 -16.12
N MET A 20 9.29 11.22 -17.38
CA MET A 20 8.18 10.38 -17.83
C MET A 20 8.69 9.42 -18.90
N LEU A 21 8.46 8.13 -18.68
CA LEU A 21 8.69 7.10 -19.67
C LEU A 21 7.37 6.87 -20.43
N GLY A 22 7.33 7.07 -21.76
CA GLY A 22 6.08 6.99 -22.52
C GLY A 22 5.04 8.03 -22.07
N PRO A 23 5.35 9.34 -22.13
CA PRO A 23 4.51 10.39 -21.56
C PRO A 23 3.08 10.40 -22.10
N GLU A 24 2.85 9.94 -23.32
CA GLU A 24 1.52 9.83 -23.96
C GLU A 24 0.58 8.88 -23.23
N THR A 25 1.12 7.94 -22.47
CA THR A 25 0.35 6.93 -21.70
C THR A 25 0.06 7.35 -20.27
N ILE A 26 0.55 8.53 -19.83
CA ILE A 26 0.38 9.03 -18.45
C ILE A 26 -0.70 10.08 -18.42
N PHE A 27 -1.65 9.96 -17.49
CA PHE A 27 -2.78 10.86 -17.36
C PHE A 27 -2.75 11.63 -16.02
N PHE A 28 -2.99 12.93 -16.09
CA PHE A 28 -2.98 13.82 -14.92
C PHE A 28 -4.30 14.55 -14.74
N SER A 29 -4.70 14.76 -13.49
CA SER A 29 -5.71 15.77 -13.17
C SER A 29 -5.09 17.18 -13.17
N LYS A 30 -5.92 18.20 -13.47
CA LYS A 30 -5.50 19.62 -13.52
C LYS A 30 -4.92 20.12 -12.19
N ASP A 31 -5.39 19.59 -11.08
CA ASP A 31 -5.05 19.98 -9.71
C ASP A 31 -3.87 19.19 -9.13
N THR A 32 -3.26 18.31 -9.92
CA THR A 32 -2.07 17.54 -9.52
C THR A 32 -0.92 18.47 -9.14
N LYS A 33 -0.28 18.19 -8.01
CA LYS A 33 0.95 18.86 -7.54
C LYS A 33 2.08 17.86 -7.48
N ILE A 34 3.22 18.15 -8.10
CA ILE A 34 4.38 17.24 -8.17
C ILE A 34 5.64 18.01 -7.79
N GLY A 35 6.47 17.39 -6.93
CA GLY A 35 7.77 17.90 -6.52
C GLY A 35 8.88 17.62 -7.55
N LYS A 36 10.14 17.74 -7.10
CA LYS A 36 11.33 17.56 -7.95
C LYS A 36 11.78 16.09 -8.01
N ASN A 37 12.49 15.72 -9.08
CA ASN A 37 13.09 14.40 -9.29
C ASN A 37 12.09 13.26 -9.17
N VAL A 38 10.88 13.43 -9.70
CA VAL A 38 9.86 12.40 -9.76
C VAL A 38 10.01 11.63 -11.06
N THR A 39 9.96 10.31 -11.00
CA THR A 39 9.94 9.42 -12.17
C THR A 39 8.59 8.73 -12.25
N ILE A 40 7.97 8.77 -13.44
CA ILE A 40 6.67 8.15 -13.70
C ILE A 40 6.83 7.24 -14.92
N GLU A 41 6.52 5.97 -14.73
CA GLU A 41 6.55 4.95 -15.77
C GLU A 41 5.23 4.93 -16.59
N PRO A 42 5.17 4.21 -17.72
CA PRO A 42 3.99 4.18 -18.58
C PRO A 42 2.71 3.71 -17.89
N TYR A 43 1.57 4.12 -18.45
CA TYR A 43 0.21 3.70 -18.04
C TYR A 43 -0.15 4.07 -16.60
N VAL A 44 0.42 5.15 -16.06
CA VAL A 44 0.06 5.68 -14.75
C VAL A 44 -1.07 6.69 -14.88
N VAL A 45 -2.07 6.56 -13.99
CA VAL A 45 -3.19 7.50 -13.87
C VAL A 45 -3.11 8.25 -12.55
N ILE A 46 -2.98 9.58 -12.63
CA ILE A 46 -2.98 10.48 -11.48
C ILE A 46 -4.30 11.27 -11.49
N GLY A 47 -5.24 10.84 -10.67
CA GLY A 47 -6.55 11.42 -10.51
C GLY A 47 -6.53 12.76 -9.74
N SER A 48 -7.72 13.18 -9.32
CA SER A 48 -7.88 14.46 -8.62
C SER A 48 -7.23 14.48 -7.24
N LYS A 49 -6.86 15.68 -6.77
CA LYS A 49 -6.36 15.97 -5.41
C LYS A 49 -5.13 15.14 -5.01
N VAL A 50 -4.26 14.80 -5.96
CA VAL A 50 -3.01 14.09 -5.68
C VAL A 50 -1.88 15.09 -5.47
N LYS A 51 -1.13 14.91 -4.36
CA LYS A 51 0.08 15.68 -4.04
C LYS A 51 1.26 14.73 -3.93
N ILE A 52 2.30 14.95 -4.73
CA ILE A 52 3.49 14.11 -4.83
C ILE A 52 4.71 14.94 -4.40
N GLY A 53 5.48 14.42 -3.45
CA GLY A 53 6.72 15.02 -2.97
C GLY A 53 7.89 14.83 -3.91
N ASN A 54 9.12 14.98 -3.38
CA ASN A 54 10.36 14.88 -4.15
C ASN A 54 10.90 13.45 -4.19
N ASN A 55 11.66 13.12 -5.24
CA ASN A 55 12.35 11.84 -5.40
C ASN A 55 11.40 10.64 -5.32
N VAL A 56 10.19 10.77 -5.83
CA VAL A 56 9.17 9.71 -5.87
C VAL A 56 9.28 8.92 -7.16
N ILE A 57 9.08 7.62 -7.08
CA ILE A 57 9.01 6.73 -8.24
C ILE A 57 7.62 6.11 -8.29
N ILE A 58 6.94 6.28 -9.43
CA ILE A 58 5.63 5.68 -9.68
C ILE A 58 5.77 4.75 -10.87
N LYS A 59 5.66 3.46 -10.60
CA LYS A 59 5.80 2.40 -11.59
C LYS A 59 4.52 2.15 -12.36
N SER A 60 4.66 1.51 -13.50
CA SER A 60 3.61 1.27 -14.50
C SER A 60 2.32 0.71 -13.92
N PHE A 61 1.21 1.06 -14.58
CA PHE A 61 -0.14 0.60 -14.26
C PHE A 61 -0.64 0.97 -12.85
N SER A 62 -0.05 1.98 -12.22
CA SER A 62 -0.50 2.46 -10.91
C SER A 62 -1.57 3.53 -11.06
N HIS A 63 -2.54 3.54 -10.14
CA HIS A 63 -3.62 4.52 -10.11
C HIS A 63 -3.67 5.22 -8.74
N LEU A 64 -3.55 6.55 -8.74
CA LEU A 64 -3.55 7.39 -7.55
C LEU A 64 -4.72 8.36 -7.59
N GLU A 65 -5.41 8.52 -6.46
CA GLU A 65 -6.53 9.46 -6.35
C GLU A 65 -6.63 10.04 -4.93
N SER A 66 -6.83 11.36 -4.83
CA SER A 66 -7.09 12.09 -3.58
C SER A 66 -6.17 11.67 -2.41
N CYS A 67 -4.86 11.64 -2.67
CA CYS A 67 -3.85 11.14 -1.74
C CYS A 67 -2.65 12.06 -1.63
N LYS A 68 -1.87 11.88 -0.56
CA LYS A 68 -0.62 12.58 -0.32
C LYS A 68 0.54 11.58 -0.31
N ILE A 69 1.51 11.81 -1.19
CA ILE A 69 2.73 11.03 -1.30
C ILE A 69 3.88 11.93 -0.83
N GLU A 70 4.56 11.56 0.22
CA GLU A 70 5.72 12.30 0.72
C GLU A 70 6.99 11.96 -0.06
N ASN A 71 8.16 12.44 0.40
CA ASN A 71 9.41 12.29 -0.35
C ASN A 71 9.92 10.85 -0.37
N LYS A 72 10.66 10.49 -1.41
CA LYS A 72 11.37 9.19 -1.53
C LYS A 72 10.45 7.97 -1.46
N VAL A 73 9.18 8.12 -1.82
CA VAL A 73 8.21 7.01 -1.86
C VAL A 73 8.34 6.28 -3.18
N GLU A 74 8.19 4.96 -3.14
CA GLU A 74 8.13 4.09 -4.31
C GLU A 74 6.77 3.41 -4.37
N ILE A 75 6.09 3.50 -5.55
CA ILE A 75 4.72 3.00 -5.76
C ILE A 75 4.68 2.11 -6.99
N GLY A 76 4.06 0.94 -6.85
CA GLY A 76 3.77 0.04 -7.96
C GLY A 76 4.87 -1.00 -8.25
N PRO A 77 4.76 -1.69 -9.40
CA PRO A 77 3.70 -1.53 -10.42
C PRO A 77 2.33 -2.04 -9.94
N TYR A 78 1.25 -1.73 -10.68
CA TYR A 78 -0.12 -2.18 -10.39
C TYR A 78 -0.61 -1.82 -8.98
N ALA A 79 -0.22 -0.68 -8.44
CA ALA A 79 -0.69 -0.21 -7.12
C ALA A 79 -1.91 0.70 -7.27
N ARG A 80 -2.86 0.58 -6.34
CA ARG A 80 -4.02 1.45 -6.25
C ARG A 80 -4.03 2.26 -4.96
N ILE A 81 -3.80 3.57 -5.07
CA ILE A 81 -3.81 4.49 -3.93
C ILE A 81 -5.10 5.30 -3.97
N ARG A 82 -5.99 5.01 -3.03
CA ARG A 82 -7.34 5.57 -2.97
C ARG A 82 -7.44 6.78 -2.04
N PRO A 83 -8.60 7.48 -2.07
CA PRO A 83 -8.80 8.71 -1.30
C PRO A 83 -8.45 8.60 0.19
N ASN A 84 -7.97 9.74 0.73
CA ASN A 84 -7.54 9.92 2.12
C ASN A 84 -6.38 9.02 2.55
N THR A 85 -5.52 8.63 1.60
CA THR A 85 -4.29 7.87 1.86
C THR A 85 -3.10 8.81 1.96
N ILE A 86 -2.23 8.56 2.94
CA ILE A 86 -0.96 9.27 3.12
C ILE A 86 0.17 8.24 3.11
N LEU A 87 1.08 8.36 2.15
CA LEU A 87 2.32 7.59 2.12
C LEU A 87 3.45 8.47 2.64
N LYS A 88 4.01 8.10 3.79
CA LYS A 88 5.07 8.85 4.46
C LYS A 88 6.44 8.60 3.83
N GLU A 89 7.40 9.47 4.15
CA GLU A 89 8.72 9.47 3.54
C GLU A 89 9.39 8.10 3.53
N GLY A 90 9.91 7.71 2.36
CA GLY A 90 10.64 6.45 2.15
C GLY A 90 9.80 5.20 2.26
N SER A 91 8.47 5.31 2.35
CA SER A 91 7.60 4.12 2.32
C SER A 91 7.55 3.49 0.93
N LYS A 92 7.25 2.18 0.89
CA LYS A 92 7.14 1.41 -0.36
C LYS A 92 5.83 0.69 -0.45
N VAL A 93 5.18 0.83 -1.59
CA VAL A 93 3.94 0.13 -1.97
C VAL A 93 4.22 -0.63 -3.26
N GLY A 94 4.13 -1.93 -3.23
CA GLY A 94 4.45 -2.77 -4.39
C GLY A 94 3.23 -3.19 -5.20
N ASN A 95 3.37 -4.30 -5.93
CA ASN A 95 2.41 -4.74 -6.92
C ASN A 95 1.14 -5.35 -6.31
N PHE A 96 0.01 -5.06 -6.95
CA PHE A 96 -1.31 -5.51 -6.54
C PHE A 96 -1.66 -5.16 -5.09
N VAL A 97 -1.21 -3.98 -4.65
CA VAL A 97 -1.52 -3.43 -3.34
C VAL A 97 -2.56 -2.33 -3.48
N GLU A 98 -3.63 -2.43 -2.71
CA GLU A 98 -4.63 -1.38 -2.60
C GLU A 98 -4.59 -0.75 -1.20
N ILE A 99 -4.51 0.59 -1.14
CA ILE A 99 -4.52 1.34 0.13
C ILE A 99 -5.62 2.40 0.08
N LYS A 100 -6.48 2.43 1.11
CA LYS A 100 -7.61 3.35 1.22
C LYS A 100 -7.71 3.94 2.62
N LYS A 101 -7.88 5.25 2.72
CA LYS A 101 -8.13 5.97 4.00
C LYS A 101 -7.16 5.53 5.11
N SER A 102 -5.87 5.46 4.76
CA SER A 102 -4.82 4.89 5.61
C SER A 102 -3.55 5.73 5.55
N THR A 103 -2.76 5.62 6.60
CA THR A 103 -1.40 6.18 6.63
C THR A 103 -0.38 5.06 6.65
N LEU A 104 0.54 5.03 5.69
CA LEU A 104 1.71 4.17 5.71
C LEU A 104 2.90 4.99 6.22
N GLY A 105 3.42 4.63 7.38
CA GLY A 105 4.47 5.39 8.09
C GLY A 105 5.83 5.36 7.39
N ASN A 106 6.75 6.20 7.89
CA ASN A 106 8.08 6.35 7.33
C ASN A 106 8.81 5.01 7.20
N LYS A 107 9.41 4.76 6.01
CA LYS A 107 10.19 3.55 5.70
C LYS A 107 9.43 2.22 5.87
N SER A 108 8.10 2.27 5.98
CA SER A 108 7.26 1.08 6.04
C SER A 108 7.00 0.52 4.65
N LYS A 109 6.81 -0.80 4.57
CA LYS A 109 6.71 -1.52 3.29
C LYS A 109 5.48 -2.40 3.25
N VAL A 110 4.78 -2.38 2.11
CA VAL A 110 3.73 -3.30 1.73
C VAL A 110 3.93 -3.63 0.26
N ASN A 111 4.57 -4.76 -0.02
CA ASN A 111 5.14 -4.97 -1.34
C ASN A 111 4.28 -5.83 -2.28
N HIS A 112 3.34 -6.63 -1.78
CA HIS A 112 2.64 -7.61 -2.61
C HIS A 112 1.22 -7.91 -2.13
N LEU A 113 0.25 -7.93 -3.08
CA LEU A 113 -1.05 -8.60 -2.96
C LEU A 113 -1.82 -8.28 -1.67
N SER A 114 -1.84 -7.03 -1.22
CA SER A 114 -2.38 -6.66 0.09
C SER A 114 -3.47 -5.59 -0.02
N TYR A 115 -4.44 -5.64 0.91
CA TYR A 115 -5.42 -4.59 1.10
C TYR A 115 -5.28 -3.92 2.47
N LEU A 116 -5.06 -2.61 2.47
CA LEU A 116 -4.98 -1.79 3.68
C LEU A 116 -6.07 -0.72 3.67
N GLY A 117 -7.13 -0.95 4.41
CA GLY A 117 -8.25 -0.02 4.58
C GLY A 117 -8.38 0.48 6.01
N ASP A 118 -8.67 1.76 6.20
CA ASP A 118 -8.86 2.41 7.50
C ASP A 118 -7.73 2.10 8.51
N ALA A 119 -6.47 2.08 8.03
CA ALA A 119 -5.32 1.64 8.81
C ALA A 119 -4.36 2.80 9.13
N GLN A 120 -3.86 2.80 10.37
CA GLN A 120 -2.77 3.68 10.81
C GLN A 120 -1.52 2.83 11.05
N ILE A 121 -0.56 2.93 10.15
CA ILE A 121 0.67 2.13 10.18
C ILE A 121 1.84 3.01 10.57
N GLY A 122 2.58 2.60 11.59
CA GLY A 122 3.75 3.28 12.14
C GLY A 122 4.97 3.23 11.22
N LYS A 123 6.13 3.63 11.74
CA LYS A 123 7.40 3.65 11.00
C LYS A 123 8.08 2.28 11.00
N SER A 124 8.80 1.99 9.91
CA SER A 124 9.62 0.77 9.76
C SER A 124 8.81 -0.53 9.96
N VAL A 125 7.55 -0.52 9.55
CA VAL A 125 6.68 -1.70 9.56
C VAL A 125 6.86 -2.48 8.27
N ASN A 126 6.85 -3.81 8.38
CA ASN A 126 6.79 -4.69 7.22
C ASN A 126 5.45 -5.41 7.18
N ILE A 127 4.71 -5.21 6.09
CA ILE A 127 3.46 -5.92 5.82
C ILE A 127 3.75 -7.05 4.82
N GLY A 128 3.54 -8.28 5.25
CA GLY A 128 3.72 -9.47 4.42
C GLY A 128 2.70 -9.58 3.29
N ALA A 129 3.07 -10.30 2.25
CA ALA A 129 2.21 -10.54 1.08
C ALA A 129 0.85 -11.14 1.47
N GLY A 130 -0.23 -10.73 0.81
CA GLY A 130 -1.56 -11.25 1.08
C GLY A 130 -2.18 -10.78 2.40
N THR A 131 -1.61 -9.79 3.07
CA THR A 131 -2.18 -9.25 4.31
C THR A 131 -3.42 -8.41 4.01
N ILE A 132 -4.47 -8.61 4.81
CA ILE A 132 -5.73 -7.88 4.70
C ILE A 132 -6.09 -7.26 6.05
N THR A 133 -6.38 -5.95 6.06
CA THR A 133 -7.10 -5.32 7.16
C THR A 133 -8.60 -5.56 6.95
N CYS A 134 -9.21 -6.42 7.77
CA CYS A 134 -10.65 -6.69 7.72
C CYS A 134 -11.38 -5.55 8.45
N ASN A 135 -11.50 -4.42 7.76
CA ASN A 135 -11.98 -3.16 8.33
C ASN A 135 -13.50 -2.98 8.32
N TYR A 136 -14.25 -3.85 7.65
CA TYR A 136 -15.70 -3.76 7.50
C TYR A 136 -16.39 -4.98 8.11
N ASP A 137 -17.33 -4.76 9.02
CA ASP A 137 -18.05 -5.80 9.74
C ASP A 137 -19.47 -6.09 9.18
N GLY A 138 -19.77 -5.52 8.00
CA GLY A 138 -21.11 -5.59 7.38
C GLY A 138 -21.92 -4.32 7.59
N VAL A 139 -21.62 -3.53 8.62
CA VAL A 139 -22.31 -2.28 8.96
C VAL A 139 -21.35 -1.11 9.09
N ASN A 140 -20.29 -1.26 9.90
CA ASN A 140 -19.36 -0.21 10.26
C ASN A 140 -17.96 -0.47 9.69
N LYS A 141 -17.18 0.62 9.56
CA LYS A 141 -15.75 0.55 9.24
C LYS A 141 -14.93 0.83 10.48
N ASN A 142 -14.11 -0.13 10.85
CA ASN A 142 -13.30 -0.14 12.04
C ASN A 142 -11.82 0.09 11.70
N LYS A 143 -11.04 0.60 12.66
CA LYS A 143 -9.63 0.97 12.45
C LYS A 143 -8.67 -0.15 12.84
N THR A 144 -7.64 -0.34 12.02
CA THR A 144 -6.45 -1.14 12.36
C THR A 144 -5.29 -0.22 12.69
N ASN A 145 -4.71 -0.37 13.90
CA ASN A 145 -3.54 0.38 14.33
C ASN A 145 -2.32 -0.55 14.40
N ILE A 146 -1.33 -0.32 13.55
CA ILE A 146 -0.05 -1.05 13.58
C ILE A 146 1.03 -0.08 14.03
N LYS A 147 1.66 -0.35 15.17
CA LYS A 147 2.70 0.52 15.73
C LYS A 147 4.05 0.29 15.06
N ASP A 148 5.06 1.07 15.47
CA ASP A 148 6.39 1.05 14.85
C ASP A 148 7.07 -0.32 14.93
N LYS A 149 7.88 -0.64 13.89
CA LYS A 149 8.74 -1.83 13.82
C LYS A 149 7.99 -3.16 13.96
N VAL A 150 6.71 -3.18 13.64
CA VAL A 150 5.92 -4.42 13.59
C VAL A 150 6.25 -5.18 12.31
N PHE A 151 6.31 -6.50 12.41
CA PHE A 151 6.38 -7.40 11.29
C PHE A 151 5.08 -8.21 11.19
N ILE A 152 4.37 -8.07 10.08
CA ILE A 152 3.19 -8.88 9.76
C ILE A 152 3.60 -9.96 8.76
N GLY A 153 3.43 -11.22 9.14
CA GLY A 153 3.68 -12.36 8.27
C GLY A 153 2.68 -12.44 7.11
N SER A 154 3.07 -13.09 6.04
CA SER A 154 2.24 -13.23 4.83
C SER A 154 0.92 -13.93 5.11
N ASN A 155 -0.11 -13.64 4.30
CA ASN A 155 -1.47 -14.20 4.39
C ASN A 155 -2.11 -14.01 5.77
N SER A 156 -1.85 -12.87 6.41
CA SER A 156 -2.47 -12.53 7.70
C SER A 156 -3.74 -11.71 7.52
N SER A 157 -4.79 -12.05 8.28
CA SER A 157 -6.02 -11.27 8.38
C SER A 157 -6.07 -10.52 9.70
N LEU A 158 -6.15 -9.19 9.65
CA LEU A 158 -6.22 -8.33 10.83
C LEU A 158 -7.65 -7.83 11.00
N VAL A 159 -8.40 -8.45 11.93
CA VAL A 159 -9.82 -8.15 12.13
C VAL A 159 -9.97 -6.92 13.03
N ALA A 160 -10.37 -5.82 12.41
CA ALA A 160 -10.56 -4.54 13.10
C ALA A 160 -11.88 -4.51 13.94
N PRO A 161 -11.91 -3.75 15.06
CA PRO A 161 -10.87 -2.84 15.54
C PRO A 161 -9.73 -3.56 16.27
N ILE A 162 -8.47 -3.22 15.92
CA ILE A 162 -7.31 -3.92 16.48
C ILE A 162 -6.08 -3.02 16.56
N THR A 163 -5.24 -3.27 17.57
CA THR A 163 -3.93 -2.65 17.73
C THR A 163 -2.82 -3.70 17.81
N ILE A 164 -1.88 -3.62 16.88
CA ILE A 164 -0.65 -4.43 16.89
C ILE A 164 0.44 -3.53 17.47
N ASN A 165 0.91 -3.83 18.67
CA ASN A 165 1.83 -2.96 19.37
C ASN A 165 3.29 -3.10 18.88
N LYS A 166 4.09 -2.07 19.18
CA LYS A 166 5.46 -1.87 18.73
C LYS A 166 6.35 -3.10 18.94
N ASP A 167 7.27 -3.34 18.00
CA ASP A 167 8.27 -4.42 18.03
C ASP A 167 7.65 -5.83 18.12
N SER A 168 6.37 -6.02 17.77
CA SER A 168 5.72 -7.33 17.75
C SER A 168 5.75 -7.97 16.36
N ILE A 169 5.51 -9.27 16.35
CA ILE A 169 5.47 -10.11 15.15
C ILE A 169 4.12 -10.80 15.08
N VAL A 170 3.50 -10.80 13.92
CA VAL A 170 2.37 -11.67 13.57
C VAL A 170 2.90 -12.78 12.68
N GLY A 171 2.70 -14.02 13.04
CA GLY A 171 3.12 -15.18 12.23
C GLY A 171 2.28 -15.31 10.96
N ALA A 172 2.90 -15.75 9.87
CA ALA A 172 2.20 -15.95 8.59
C ALA A 172 0.98 -16.87 8.73
N GLY A 173 -0.07 -16.60 7.95
CA GLY A 173 -1.32 -17.37 7.95
C GLY A 173 -2.20 -17.15 9.18
N SER A 174 -1.95 -16.11 9.97
CA SER A 174 -2.71 -15.86 11.20
C SER A 174 -3.93 -14.98 10.97
N VAL A 175 -5.03 -15.29 11.66
CA VAL A 175 -6.22 -14.43 11.76
C VAL A 175 -6.21 -13.78 13.16
N ILE A 176 -5.89 -12.50 13.22
CA ILE A 176 -5.70 -11.77 14.48
C ILE A 176 -6.96 -10.99 14.81
N THR A 177 -7.61 -11.36 15.91
CA THR A 177 -8.89 -10.79 16.38
C THR A 177 -8.75 -10.02 17.70
N LYS A 178 -7.58 -10.06 18.34
CA LYS A 178 -7.31 -9.38 19.62
C LYS A 178 -6.04 -8.57 19.52
N ASN A 179 -5.93 -7.49 20.32
CA ASN A 179 -4.73 -6.66 20.39
C ASN A 179 -3.48 -7.50 20.68
N VAL A 180 -2.41 -7.22 19.96
CA VAL A 180 -1.10 -7.87 20.14
C VAL A 180 -0.24 -7.01 21.05
N ARG A 181 0.33 -7.61 22.09
CA ARG A 181 1.19 -6.91 23.04
C ARG A 181 2.53 -6.52 22.40
N LYS A 182 3.17 -5.50 22.95
CA LYS A 182 4.52 -5.07 22.56
C LYS A 182 5.52 -6.21 22.70
N LYS A 183 6.45 -6.35 21.73
CA LYS A 183 7.53 -7.35 21.74
C LYS A 183 7.04 -8.81 21.88
N SER A 184 5.89 -9.13 21.31
CA SER A 184 5.32 -10.48 21.34
C SER A 184 5.18 -11.07 19.94
N LEU A 185 5.12 -12.39 19.87
CA LEU A 185 4.73 -13.15 18.69
C LEU A 185 3.29 -13.61 18.85
N ALA A 186 2.43 -13.23 17.90
CA ALA A 186 1.04 -13.68 17.84
C ALA A 186 0.86 -14.69 16.72
N LEU A 187 0.25 -15.83 17.04
CA LEU A 187 -0.05 -16.91 16.10
C LEU A 187 -1.48 -17.42 16.34
N THR A 188 -2.19 -17.72 15.26
CA THR A 188 -3.55 -18.31 15.34
C THR A 188 -3.76 -19.44 14.33
N ARG A 189 -2.68 -20.00 13.79
CA ARG A 189 -2.72 -21.14 12.88
C ARG A 189 -2.64 -22.47 13.62
N SER A 190 -3.31 -23.50 13.09
CA SER A 190 -3.22 -24.86 13.62
C SER A 190 -1.81 -25.43 13.48
N PRO A 191 -1.39 -26.35 14.37
CA PRO A 191 -0.17 -27.14 14.18
C PRO A 191 -0.21 -27.89 12.84
N GLN A 192 0.96 -28.05 12.24
CA GLN A 192 1.08 -28.85 11.02
C GLN A 192 0.81 -30.33 11.35
N LEU A 193 -0.01 -30.97 10.51
CA LEU A 193 -0.28 -32.41 10.58
C LEU A 193 0.26 -33.07 9.30
N GLU A 194 1.02 -34.14 9.48
CA GLU A 194 1.50 -34.97 8.37
C GLU A 194 0.84 -36.34 8.39
N VAL A 195 0.32 -36.77 7.22
CA VAL A 195 -0.24 -38.11 7.04
C VAL A 195 0.76 -38.91 6.22
N LYS A 196 1.49 -39.82 6.88
CA LYS A 196 2.48 -40.68 6.23
C LYS A 196 1.78 -41.63 5.25
N ASN A 197 2.45 -41.91 4.12
CA ASN A 197 1.97 -42.84 3.08
C ASN A 197 0.58 -42.49 2.50
N TYR A 198 0.24 -41.19 2.49
CA TYR A 198 -1.02 -40.73 1.92
C TYR A 198 -1.16 -41.15 0.45
N LYS A 199 -2.18 -41.95 0.12
CA LYS A 199 -2.50 -42.32 -1.26
C LYS A 199 -3.68 -41.52 -1.75
N ARG A 200 -3.49 -40.77 -2.83
CA ARG A 200 -4.59 -40.07 -3.52
C ARG A 200 -5.57 -41.09 -4.09
N LYS A 201 -6.86 -41.00 -3.77
CA LYS A 201 -7.88 -41.85 -4.41
C LYS A 201 -7.87 -41.54 -5.91
N LYS A 202 -7.59 -42.55 -6.76
CA LYS A 202 -7.79 -42.44 -8.20
C LYS A 202 -9.31 -42.41 -8.45
N LYS A 203 -9.76 -41.49 -9.34
CA LYS A 203 -11.13 -41.50 -9.86
C LYS A 203 -11.30 -42.71 -10.75
#